data_698ccf86dfdb79895e4d9ee7f0394820
#
_entry.id   698ccf86dfdb79895e4d9ee7f0394820
#
_cell.length_a   1.000
_cell.length_b   1.000
_cell.length_c   1.000
_cell.angle_alpha   90.00
_cell.angle_beta   90.00
_cell.angle_gamma   90.00
#
_symmetry.space_group_name_H-M   'P 1'
#
loop_
_entity.id
_entity.type
_entity.pdbx_description
1 polymer ?
#
loop_
_entity_poly.entity_id
_entity_poly.type
_entity_poly.pdbx_seq_one_letter_code
_entity_poly.pdbx_strand_id
1 'polypeptide(L)'
;MRSRKAALRAEIGLFTAALLLFCLCGAALLYRQVLEENKDPTIEIEFSDSGVAVTPYDPYAVYVEPEANRVTILQKGEYLLTGSAEEGQVVVVLSKKKKVNLELAGLSLHCSTGPAIWVRSADKATITLAGKTVNFLSDGMDYAGEAIAENEECDACLFSQCDLDIRGSGALSVQGAYRDAIHSKGDLRIKKASVIAEAPYAGLHAKTVQMNKATLDLSCYTYGILAKSKKPEKGWVEADATSLVIEAGLAGIKTSGDLRLPQSNMVQIQSETPTDCAGTMQVEKMPAWMQN
;
A
#
# COMPACT_ATOMS: atom_id res chain seq x y z
N MET A 1 51.46 -14.64 -42.87
CA MET A 1 50.46 -13.65 -43.30
C MET A 1 49.01 -13.91 -42.79
N ARG A 2 48.54 -15.20 -42.70
CA ARG A 2 47.16 -15.51 -42.22
C ARG A 2 46.90 -15.17 -40.76
N SER A 3 47.88 -15.30 -39.85
CA SER A 3 47.69 -15.06 -38.40
C SER A 3 47.54 -13.59 -38.04
N ARG A 4 48.27 -12.68 -38.71
CA ARG A 4 48.12 -11.22 -38.49
C ARG A 4 46.74 -10.67 -38.94
N LYS A 5 46.13 -11.24 -40.01
CA LYS A 5 44.80 -10.84 -40.44
C LYS A 5 43.71 -11.32 -39.49
N ALA A 6 43.89 -12.46 -38.82
CA ALA A 6 42.96 -12.96 -37.83
C ALA A 6 43.02 -12.15 -36.54
N ALA A 7 44.20 -11.77 -36.07
CA ALA A 7 44.36 -10.87 -34.92
C ALA A 7 43.73 -9.50 -35.15
N LEU A 8 44.01 -8.88 -36.29
CA LEU A 8 43.42 -7.60 -36.63
C LEU A 8 41.88 -7.61 -36.72
N ARG A 9 41.28 -8.74 -37.22
CA ARG A 9 39.82 -8.91 -37.25
C ARG A 9 39.24 -9.07 -35.86
N ALA A 10 39.97 -9.73 -34.95
CA ALA A 10 39.53 -9.89 -33.54
C ALA A 10 39.58 -8.52 -32.81
N GLU A 11 40.62 -7.73 -33.01
CA GLU A 11 40.74 -6.39 -32.42
C GLU A 11 39.66 -5.42 -32.94
N ILE A 12 39.38 -5.44 -34.25
CA ILE A 12 38.29 -4.63 -34.84
C ILE A 12 36.93 -5.09 -34.25
N GLY A 13 36.72 -6.39 -34.12
CA GLY A 13 35.49 -6.93 -33.50
C GLY A 13 35.31 -6.52 -32.04
N LEU A 14 36.39 -6.51 -31.27
CA LEU A 14 36.37 -6.03 -29.89
C LEU A 14 36.07 -4.53 -29.79
N PHE A 15 36.70 -3.74 -30.68
CA PHE A 15 36.50 -2.29 -30.71
C PHE A 15 35.06 -1.91 -31.12
N THR A 16 34.49 -2.62 -32.10
CA THR A 16 33.09 -2.39 -32.50
C THR A 16 32.12 -2.83 -31.43
N ALA A 17 32.37 -3.95 -30.71
CA ALA A 17 31.55 -4.38 -29.60
C ALA A 17 31.60 -3.39 -28.41
N ALA A 18 32.78 -2.87 -28.08
CA ALA A 18 32.95 -1.86 -27.05
C ALA A 18 32.24 -0.54 -27.40
N LEU A 19 32.32 -0.10 -28.67
CA LEU A 19 31.62 1.07 -29.14
C LEU A 19 30.09 0.92 -29.10
N LEU A 20 29.56 -0.23 -29.48
CA LEU A 20 28.16 -0.55 -29.37
C LEU A 20 27.67 -0.56 -27.92
N LEU A 21 28.45 -1.13 -27.01
CA LEU A 21 28.13 -1.10 -25.58
C LEU A 21 28.10 0.33 -25.02
N PHE A 22 29.06 1.16 -25.42
CA PHE A 22 29.13 2.57 -25.02
C PHE A 22 27.94 3.37 -25.55
N CYS A 23 27.54 3.13 -26.81
CA CYS A 23 26.34 3.75 -27.39
C CYS A 23 25.06 3.30 -26.69
N LEU A 24 24.93 2.01 -26.34
CA LEU A 24 23.78 1.48 -25.60
C LEU A 24 23.70 2.04 -24.17
N CYS A 25 24.83 2.15 -23.47
CA CYS A 25 24.90 2.80 -22.16
C CYS A 25 24.55 4.29 -22.24
N GLY A 26 25.08 5.02 -23.23
CA GLY A 26 24.74 6.41 -23.48
C GLY A 26 23.26 6.63 -23.80
N ALA A 27 22.69 5.78 -24.64
CA ALA A 27 21.26 5.81 -24.96
C ALA A 27 20.39 5.49 -23.72
N ALA A 28 20.80 4.54 -22.90
CA ALA A 28 20.09 4.19 -21.67
C ALA A 28 20.14 5.33 -20.63
N LEU A 29 21.28 6.02 -20.51
CA LEU A 29 21.42 7.19 -19.64
C LEU A 29 20.59 8.38 -20.14
N LEU A 30 20.60 8.66 -21.44
CA LEU A 30 19.75 9.71 -22.02
C LEU A 30 18.27 9.38 -21.89
N TYR A 31 17.88 8.13 -22.12
CA TYR A 31 16.49 7.68 -21.92
C TYR A 31 16.06 7.84 -20.47
N ARG A 32 16.93 7.48 -19.52
CA ARG A 32 16.67 7.67 -18.08
C ARG A 32 16.54 9.15 -17.73
N GLN A 33 17.41 10.02 -18.27
CA GLN A 33 17.35 11.46 -18.05
C GLN A 33 16.04 12.06 -18.61
N VAL A 34 15.62 11.65 -19.82
CA VAL A 34 14.35 12.08 -20.41
C VAL A 34 13.14 11.58 -19.58
N LEU A 35 13.24 10.38 -19.00
CA LEU A 35 12.19 9.88 -18.10
C LEU A 35 12.14 10.67 -16.79
N GLU A 36 13.28 11.07 -16.23
CA GLU A 36 13.35 11.89 -15.02
C GLU A 36 12.86 13.33 -15.29
N GLU A 37 13.18 13.92 -16.43
CA GLU A 37 12.71 15.26 -16.84
C GLU A 37 11.19 15.30 -17.14
N ASN A 38 10.59 14.16 -17.56
CA ASN A 38 9.15 14.05 -17.82
C ASN A 38 8.35 13.52 -16.63
N LYS A 39 8.96 13.33 -15.48
CA LYS A 39 8.26 12.95 -14.26
C LYS A 39 7.50 14.16 -13.74
N ASP A 40 6.19 14.00 -13.52
CA ASP A 40 5.41 15.04 -12.82
C ASP A 40 6.15 15.40 -11.51
N PRO A 41 6.33 16.68 -11.18
CA PRO A 41 7.04 17.08 -9.97
C PRO A 41 6.36 16.48 -8.74
N THR A 42 7.15 16.03 -7.79
CA THR A 42 6.63 15.57 -6.51
C THR A 42 6.09 16.77 -5.73
N ILE A 43 4.84 16.69 -5.29
CA ILE A 43 4.25 17.68 -4.39
C ILE A 43 4.49 17.20 -2.96
N GLU A 44 5.18 18.01 -2.17
CA GLU A 44 5.43 17.75 -0.76
C GLU A 44 4.30 18.35 0.08
N ILE A 45 3.75 17.56 0.99
CA ILE A 45 2.67 17.92 1.91
C ILE A 45 3.17 17.62 3.32
N GLU A 46 3.40 18.67 4.09
CA GLU A 46 3.88 18.57 5.46
C GLU A 46 2.76 18.95 6.43
N PHE A 47 2.41 18.02 7.31
CA PHE A 47 1.41 18.20 8.34
C PHE A 47 2.04 18.69 9.64
N SER A 48 1.34 19.61 10.31
CA SER A 48 1.62 20.05 11.67
C SER A 48 0.32 20.43 12.39
N ASP A 49 0.35 20.56 13.71
CA ASP A 49 -0.83 21.02 14.47
C ASP A 49 -1.23 22.49 14.15
N SER A 50 -0.31 23.24 13.55
CA SER A 50 -0.59 24.62 13.09
C SER A 50 -1.14 24.71 11.68
N GLY A 51 -1.25 23.59 10.94
CA GLY A 51 -1.77 23.53 9.58
C GLY A 51 -0.91 22.70 8.65
N VAL A 52 -1.26 22.74 7.37
CA VAL A 52 -0.61 21.97 6.30
C VAL A 52 0.17 22.90 5.37
N ALA A 53 1.44 22.57 5.11
CA ALA A 53 2.25 23.19 4.09
C ALA A 53 2.29 22.33 2.82
N VAL A 54 2.15 22.95 1.64
CA VAL A 54 2.20 22.26 0.34
C VAL A 54 3.23 22.94 -0.56
N THR A 55 4.19 22.17 -1.08
CA THR A 55 5.30 22.68 -1.89
C THR A 55 5.66 21.76 -3.07
N PRO A 56 5.66 22.21 -4.33
CA PRO A 56 5.08 23.48 -4.76
C PRO A 56 3.56 23.47 -4.62
N TYR A 57 2.97 24.60 -4.30
CA TYR A 57 1.50 24.69 -4.22
C TYR A 57 0.89 24.88 -5.61
N ASP A 58 0.06 23.92 -6.00
CA ASP A 58 -0.78 23.97 -7.20
C ASP A 58 -2.26 23.78 -6.79
N PRO A 59 -3.11 24.83 -6.85
CA PRO A 59 -4.50 24.76 -6.44
C PRO A 59 -5.36 23.85 -7.33
N TYR A 60 -4.87 23.45 -8.51
CA TYR A 60 -5.55 22.47 -9.35
C TYR A 60 -5.18 21.03 -8.97
N ALA A 61 -4.04 20.83 -8.32
CA ALA A 61 -3.58 19.52 -7.88
C ALA A 61 -3.96 19.22 -6.43
N VAL A 62 -3.91 20.24 -5.56
CA VAL A 62 -4.15 20.08 -4.12
C VAL A 62 -5.02 21.24 -3.61
N TYR A 63 -6.09 20.88 -2.93
CA TYR A 63 -6.92 21.80 -2.19
C TYR A 63 -6.70 21.60 -0.69
N VAL A 64 -6.46 22.67 0.04
CA VAL A 64 -6.23 22.66 1.49
C VAL A 64 -7.41 23.30 2.20
N GLU A 65 -7.95 22.63 3.20
CA GLU A 65 -8.94 23.14 4.16
C GLU A 65 -8.20 23.39 5.50
N PRO A 66 -7.75 24.63 5.76
CA PRO A 66 -6.86 24.90 6.89
C PRO A 66 -7.52 24.63 8.25
N GLU A 67 -8.82 24.94 8.39
CA GLU A 67 -9.55 24.77 9.65
C GLU A 67 -9.76 23.31 10.03
N ALA A 68 -9.79 22.42 9.03
CA ALA A 68 -9.91 20.97 9.22
C ALA A 68 -8.56 20.26 9.15
N ASN A 69 -7.46 20.98 8.92
CA ASN A 69 -6.14 20.43 8.63
C ASN A 69 -6.21 19.31 7.57
N ARG A 70 -7.03 19.54 6.54
CA ARG A 70 -7.39 18.54 5.53
C ARG A 70 -6.82 18.91 4.18
N VAL A 71 -6.27 17.91 3.49
CA VAL A 71 -5.76 18.04 2.13
C VAL A 71 -6.56 17.16 1.19
N THR A 72 -7.06 17.74 0.10
CA THR A 72 -7.71 16.99 -0.98
C THR A 72 -6.84 16.99 -2.23
N ILE A 73 -6.41 15.83 -2.63
CA ILE A 73 -5.60 15.60 -3.84
C ILE A 73 -6.54 15.41 -5.04
N LEU A 74 -6.39 16.26 -6.06
CA LEU A 74 -7.29 16.38 -7.21
C LEU A 74 -6.64 15.93 -8.54
N GLN A 75 -5.33 15.73 -8.58
CA GLN A 75 -4.62 15.29 -9.78
C GLN A 75 -3.79 14.03 -9.53
N LYS A 76 -3.56 13.26 -10.61
CA LYS A 76 -2.58 12.17 -10.61
C LYS A 76 -1.19 12.73 -10.30
N GLY A 77 -0.35 11.95 -9.66
CA GLY A 77 1.03 12.36 -9.40
C GLY A 77 1.67 11.59 -8.26
N GLU A 78 2.83 12.09 -7.89
CA GLU A 78 3.63 11.64 -6.76
C GLU A 78 3.51 12.69 -5.65
N TYR A 79 3.08 12.27 -4.47
CA TYR A 79 2.88 13.13 -3.31
C TYR A 79 3.71 12.62 -2.15
N LEU A 80 4.59 13.46 -1.60
CA LEU A 80 5.38 13.15 -0.42
C LEU A 80 4.64 13.68 0.82
N LEU A 81 4.27 12.81 1.73
CA LEU A 81 3.53 13.14 2.95
C LEU A 81 4.45 12.98 4.16
N THR A 82 4.60 14.05 4.93
CA THR A 82 5.48 14.11 6.10
C THR A 82 4.83 14.83 7.25
N GLY A 83 5.50 14.84 8.41
CA GLY A 83 5.09 15.61 9.56
C GLY A 83 4.09 14.89 10.45
N SER A 84 3.51 15.64 11.38
CA SER A 84 2.60 15.10 12.41
C SER A 84 1.49 16.07 12.72
N ALA A 85 0.26 15.57 12.83
CA ALA A 85 -0.87 16.33 13.32
C ALA A 85 -1.78 15.47 14.19
N GLU A 86 -2.21 16.03 15.33
CA GLU A 86 -3.21 15.41 16.21
C GLU A 86 -4.62 15.42 15.61
N GLU A 87 -4.87 16.27 14.61
CA GLU A 87 -6.07 16.25 13.81
C GLU A 87 -5.69 16.61 12.37
N GLY A 88 -6.05 15.75 11.41
CA GLY A 88 -5.76 15.98 10.00
C GLY A 88 -6.20 14.84 9.10
N GLN A 89 -6.36 15.12 7.80
CA GLN A 89 -6.87 14.16 6.85
C GLN A 89 -6.28 14.34 5.45
N VAL A 90 -5.98 13.23 4.79
CA VAL A 90 -5.67 13.19 3.36
C VAL A 90 -6.83 12.56 2.60
N VAL A 91 -7.41 13.31 1.66
CA VAL A 91 -8.47 12.83 0.77
C VAL A 91 -7.97 12.80 -0.66
N VAL A 92 -8.29 11.75 -1.41
CA VAL A 92 -7.96 11.62 -2.83
C VAL A 92 -9.25 11.56 -3.65
N VAL A 93 -9.40 12.50 -4.58
CA VAL A 93 -10.55 12.58 -5.48
C VAL A 93 -10.06 12.69 -6.91
N LEU A 94 -9.88 11.56 -7.56
CA LEU A 94 -9.40 11.48 -8.94
C LEU A 94 -10.45 10.86 -9.85
N SER A 95 -10.32 11.10 -11.15
CA SER A 95 -11.02 10.29 -12.15
C SER A 95 -10.66 8.81 -12.01
N LYS A 96 -11.63 7.91 -12.21
CA LYS A 96 -11.47 6.44 -12.16
C LYS A 96 -10.51 5.85 -13.21
N LYS A 97 -9.82 6.70 -13.97
CA LYS A 97 -8.76 6.32 -14.92
C LYS A 97 -7.39 6.83 -14.51
N LYS A 98 -7.28 7.48 -13.36
CA LYS A 98 -6.04 8.11 -12.87
C LYS A 98 -5.53 7.39 -11.64
N LYS A 99 -4.20 7.31 -11.53
CA LYS A 99 -3.49 6.68 -10.40
C LYS A 99 -2.80 7.76 -9.58
N VAL A 100 -2.60 7.47 -8.30
CA VAL A 100 -1.87 8.31 -7.38
C VAL A 100 -0.84 7.48 -6.62
N ASN A 101 0.30 8.08 -6.32
CA ASN A 101 1.25 7.53 -5.35
C ASN A 101 1.40 8.52 -4.18
N LEU A 102 1.16 8.02 -2.98
CA LEU A 102 1.37 8.72 -1.73
C LEU A 102 2.60 8.09 -1.06
N GLU A 103 3.72 8.80 -1.05
CA GLU A 103 4.91 8.38 -0.33
C GLU A 103 4.83 8.91 1.11
N LEU A 104 4.77 8.00 2.08
CA LEU A 104 4.78 8.34 3.50
C LEU A 104 6.22 8.30 4.02
N ALA A 105 6.70 9.44 4.50
CA ALA A 105 8.08 9.61 4.98
C ALA A 105 8.12 10.19 6.40
N GLY A 106 7.67 9.41 7.37
CA GLY A 106 7.56 9.80 8.78
C GLY A 106 6.26 10.57 9.05
N LEU A 107 5.18 10.22 8.36
CA LEU A 107 3.87 10.80 8.61
C LEU A 107 3.24 10.21 9.87
N SER A 108 2.74 11.07 10.77
CA SER A 108 1.89 10.70 11.90
C SER A 108 0.59 11.49 11.83
N LEU A 109 -0.52 10.83 11.56
CA LEU A 109 -1.79 11.51 11.29
C LEU A 109 -2.95 10.83 12.02
N HIS A 110 -3.72 11.63 12.76
CA HIS A 110 -4.98 11.24 13.37
C HIS A 110 -6.13 11.99 12.73
N CYS A 111 -7.28 11.33 12.57
CA CYS A 111 -8.53 11.96 12.15
C CYS A 111 -9.67 11.45 13.02
N SER A 112 -10.17 12.29 13.92
CA SER A 112 -11.18 11.89 14.91
C SER A 112 -12.55 11.58 14.31
N THR A 113 -12.87 12.09 13.11
CA THR A 113 -14.21 12.04 12.51
C THR A 113 -14.30 11.28 11.19
N GLY A 114 -13.22 10.62 10.78
CA GLY A 114 -13.17 9.88 9.52
C GLY A 114 -11.85 9.16 9.29
N PRO A 115 -11.63 8.61 8.08
CA PRO A 115 -10.34 8.02 7.72
C PRO A 115 -9.21 9.04 7.79
N ALA A 116 -8.05 8.66 8.33
CA ALA A 116 -6.85 9.49 8.26
C ALA A 116 -6.37 9.66 6.80
N ILE A 117 -6.45 8.57 6.00
CA ILE A 117 -6.28 8.61 4.55
C ILE A 117 -7.50 8.02 3.87
N TRP A 118 -8.15 8.82 3.03
CA TRP A 118 -9.37 8.46 2.33
C TRP A 118 -9.24 8.58 0.82
N VAL A 119 -9.16 7.45 0.13
CA VAL A 119 -9.20 7.42 -1.34
C VAL A 119 -10.65 7.27 -1.81
N ARG A 120 -11.33 8.40 -2.03
CA ARG A 120 -12.74 8.44 -2.48
C ARG A 120 -12.90 7.97 -3.91
N SER A 121 -11.96 8.33 -4.79
CA SER A 121 -11.98 7.88 -6.18
C SER A 121 -10.60 7.95 -6.82
N ALA A 122 -10.25 6.88 -7.52
CA ALA A 122 -9.10 6.74 -8.41
C ALA A 122 -9.27 5.46 -9.23
N ASP A 123 -8.39 5.19 -10.20
CA ASP A 123 -8.19 3.86 -10.77
C ASP A 123 -7.49 2.95 -9.77
N LYS A 124 -6.43 3.50 -9.14
CA LYS A 124 -5.60 2.82 -8.16
C LYS A 124 -4.85 3.81 -7.30
N ALA A 125 -4.76 3.53 -6.00
CA ALA A 125 -3.87 4.23 -5.09
C ALA A 125 -2.69 3.35 -4.70
N THR A 126 -1.52 3.97 -4.57
CA THR A 126 -0.32 3.34 -4.04
C THR A 126 0.16 4.13 -2.83
N ILE A 127 0.38 3.44 -1.72
CA ILE A 127 1.07 3.95 -0.54
C ILE A 127 2.51 3.43 -0.62
N THR A 128 3.48 4.31 -0.76
CA THR A 128 4.89 3.95 -0.72
C THR A 128 5.47 4.34 0.63
N LEU A 129 6.01 3.39 1.37
CA LEU A 129 6.64 3.64 2.66
C LEU A 129 8.13 3.92 2.43
N ALA A 130 8.56 5.15 2.68
CA ALA A 130 9.94 5.56 2.54
C ALA A 130 10.85 4.72 3.45
N GLY A 131 12.00 4.32 2.95
CA GLY A 131 12.92 3.45 3.70
C GLY A 131 13.40 4.09 5.01
N LYS A 132 13.50 3.31 6.07
CA LYS A 132 13.93 3.73 7.42
C LYS A 132 12.98 4.73 8.09
N THR A 133 11.74 4.87 7.61
CA THR A 133 10.72 5.68 8.28
C THR A 133 9.67 4.79 8.94
N VAL A 134 9.07 5.31 9.99
CA VAL A 134 7.88 4.76 10.62
C VAL A 134 6.76 5.76 10.42
N ASN A 135 5.63 5.29 9.93
CA ASN A 135 4.45 6.08 9.69
C ASN A 135 3.33 5.58 10.60
N PHE A 136 2.52 6.50 11.10
CA PHE A 136 1.44 6.20 12.01
C PHE A 136 0.13 6.84 11.53
N LEU A 137 -0.92 6.04 11.45
CA LEU A 137 -2.26 6.50 11.12
C LEU A 137 -3.23 6.04 12.19
N SER A 138 -4.14 6.91 12.62
CA SER A 138 -5.20 6.54 13.54
C SER A 138 -6.49 7.30 13.22
N ASP A 139 -7.63 6.74 13.61
CA ASP A 139 -8.93 7.37 13.50
C ASP A 139 -9.68 7.39 14.83
N GLY A 140 -10.81 8.08 14.87
CA GLY A 140 -11.70 8.13 16.03
C GLY A 140 -12.76 7.03 15.99
N MET A 141 -13.43 6.82 17.13
CA MET A 141 -14.50 5.82 17.26
C MET A 141 -15.81 6.23 16.57
N ASP A 142 -16.02 7.54 16.34
CA ASP A 142 -17.28 8.09 15.82
C ASP A 142 -17.01 8.90 14.54
N TYR A 143 -17.34 8.32 13.40
CA TYR A 143 -17.26 9.03 12.13
C TYR A 143 -18.40 10.03 11.98
N ALA A 144 -18.13 11.14 11.30
CA ALA A 144 -19.08 12.25 11.11
C ALA A 144 -18.99 12.85 9.71
N GLY A 145 -19.92 13.76 9.40
CA GLY A 145 -19.92 14.52 8.16
C GLY A 145 -19.95 13.66 6.91
N GLU A 146 -19.04 13.92 5.98
CA GLU A 146 -18.97 13.20 4.70
C GLU A 146 -18.60 11.71 4.84
N ALA A 147 -17.88 11.32 5.89
CA ALA A 147 -17.46 9.93 6.09
C ALA A 147 -18.63 8.97 6.35
N ILE A 148 -19.76 9.49 6.87
CA ILE A 148 -20.99 8.72 7.11
C ILE A 148 -22.10 9.03 6.10
N ALA A 149 -21.84 9.85 5.07
CA ALA A 149 -22.83 10.18 4.06
C ALA A 149 -23.26 8.92 3.28
N GLU A 150 -24.52 8.93 2.82
CA GLU A 150 -25.03 7.85 1.97
C GLU A 150 -24.08 7.57 0.79
N ASN A 151 -23.77 6.31 0.56
CA ASN A 151 -22.89 5.78 -0.48
C ASN A 151 -21.37 5.93 -0.26
N GLU A 152 -20.89 6.57 0.79
CA GLU A 152 -19.44 6.61 1.06
C GLU A 152 -18.96 5.33 1.78
N GLU A 153 -19.75 4.81 2.72
CA GLU A 153 -19.47 3.56 3.47
C GLU A 153 -18.03 3.48 4.01
N CYS A 154 -17.50 4.62 4.49
CA CYS A 154 -16.19 4.65 5.10
C CYS A 154 -16.22 3.86 6.41
N ASP A 155 -15.30 2.94 6.57
CA ASP A 155 -15.27 2.06 7.73
C ASP A 155 -13.84 1.66 8.14
N ALA A 156 -12.83 2.46 7.78
CA ALA A 156 -11.44 2.17 8.11
C ALA A 156 -10.58 3.44 8.22
N CYS A 157 -9.54 3.36 9.04
CA CYS A 157 -8.55 4.43 9.21
C CYS A 157 -7.82 4.75 7.89
N LEU A 158 -7.40 3.73 7.14
CA LEU A 158 -6.94 3.84 5.76
C LEU A 158 -8.00 3.21 4.85
N PHE A 159 -8.81 4.06 4.22
CA PHE A 159 -9.94 3.61 3.40
C PHE A 159 -9.75 3.93 1.93
N SER A 160 -10.02 2.95 1.05
CA SER A 160 -9.94 3.12 -0.40
C SER A 160 -11.14 2.54 -1.14
N GLN A 161 -11.78 3.34 -2.00
CA GLN A 161 -12.83 2.87 -2.93
C GLN A 161 -12.29 2.11 -4.14
N CYS A 162 -10.98 2.10 -4.37
CA CYS A 162 -10.31 1.44 -5.49
C CYS A 162 -9.23 0.48 -5.02
N ASP A 163 -8.55 -0.17 -5.95
CA ASP A 163 -7.38 -1.01 -5.65
C ASP A 163 -6.32 -0.22 -4.89
N LEU A 164 -5.77 -0.85 -3.85
CA LEU A 164 -4.76 -0.27 -2.97
C LEU A 164 -3.50 -1.12 -2.96
N ASP A 165 -2.37 -0.52 -3.30
CA ASP A 165 -1.05 -1.12 -3.10
C ASP A 165 -0.34 -0.43 -1.93
N ILE A 166 0.22 -1.20 -1.00
CA ILE A 166 1.14 -0.72 0.04
C ILE A 166 2.50 -1.36 -0.23
N ARG A 167 3.54 -0.53 -0.40
CA ARG A 167 4.87 -1.01 -0.76
C ARG A 167 5.97 -0.16 -0.13
N GLY A 168 7.20 -0.65 -0.19
CA GLY A 168 8.37 0.08 0.29
C GLY A 168 9.04 -0.64 1.44
N SER A 169 10.14 -0.10 1.96
CA SER A 169 10.92 -0.72 3.04
C SER A 169 10.77 -0.02 4.40
N GLY A 170 9.88 0.95 4.50
CA GLY A 170 9.47 1.58 5.74
C GLY A 170 8.42 0.76 6.49
N ALA A 171 7.98 1.29 7.62
CA ALA A 171 6.93 0.70 8.44
C ALA A 171 5.67 1.60 8.46
N LEU A 172 4.51 0.96 8.59
CA LEU A 172 3.22 1.60 8.76
C LEU A 172 2.49 0.96 9.94
N SER A 173 2.13 1.78 10.92
CA SER A 173 1.24 1.40 12.00
C SER A 173 -0.12 2.05 11.78
N VAL A 174 -1.20 1.27 11.84
CA VAL A 174 -2.57 1.74 11.66
C VAL A 174 -3.43 1.30 12.84
N GLN A 175 -3.99 2.27 13.53
CA GLN A 175 -4.95 2.05 14.62
C GLN A 175 -6.33 2.47 14.16
N GLY A 176 -7.14 1.49 13.75
CA GLY A 176 -8.53 1.71 13.40
C GLY A 176 -9.40 1.62 14.66
N ALA A 177 -9.90 2.75 15.15
CA ALA A 177 -10.78 2.78 16.32
C ALA A 177 -12.25 2.62 15.93
N TYR A 178 -12.65 3.04 14.73
CA TYR A 178 -14.03 2.95 14.26
C TYR A 178 -14.41 1.52 13.91
N ARG A 179 -13.71 0.88 12.97
CA ARG A 179 -14.04 -0.47 12.53
C ARG A 179 -12.86 -1.26 11.99
N ASP A 180 -12.34 -0.91 10.81
CA ASP A 180 -11.23 -1.59 10.17
C ASP A 180 -9.96 -0.73 10.26
N ALA A 181 -8.78 -1.33 10.31
CA ALA A 181 -7.56 -0.55 10.19
C ALA A 181 -7.31 -0.15 8.73
N ILE A 182 -7.32 -1.13 7.81
CA ILE A 182 -7.10 -0.91 6.38
C ILE A 182 -8.21 -1.58 5.58
N HIS A 183 -9.00 -0.80 4.82
CA HIS A 183 -10.03 -1.34 3.95
C HIS A 183 -9.89 -0.84 2.51
N SER A 184 -9.84 -1.77 1.57
CA SER A 184 -9.93 -1.51 0.14
C SER A 184 -11.21 -2.13 -0.43
N LYS A 185 -12.09 -1.33 -1.02
CA LYS A 185 -13.24 -1.84 -1.80
C LYS A 185 -12.81 -2.52 -3.10
N GLY A 186 -11.53 -2.44 -3.46
CA GLY A 186 -10.84 -3.16 -4.53
C GLY A 186 -9.97 -4.30 -4.00
N ASP A 187 -8.89 -4.59 -4.69
CA ASP A 187 -7.84 -5.51 -4.27
C ASP A 187 -6.82 -4.79 -3.38
N LEU A 188 -6.32 -5.46 -2.36
CA LEU A 188 -5.23 -4.98 -1.52
C LEU A 188 -3.96 -5.79 -1.80
N ARG A 189 -2.87 -5.09 -2.12
CA ARG A 189 -1.54 -5.71 -2.28
C ARG A 189 -0.55 -5.08 -1.33
N ILE A 190 0.18 -5.92 -0.59
CA ILE A 190 1.24 -5.48 0.32
C ILE A 190 2.56 -6.11 -0.12
N LYS A 191 3.55 -5.27 -0.46
CA LYS A 191 4.83 -5.75 -1.01
C LYS A 191 6.03 -5.10 -0.35
N LYS A 192 6.89 -5.91 0.25
CA LYS A 192 8.15 -5.47 0.91
C LYS A 192 7.94 -4.44 2.02
N ALA A 193 6.76 -4.36 2.59
CA ALA A 193 6.37 -3.41 3.61
C ALA A 193 6.26 -4.11 4.97
N SER A 194 6.48 -3.34 6.04
CA SER A 194 6.15 -3.73 7.41
C SER A 194 4.86 -3.02 7.82
N VAL A 195 3.84 -3.78 8.22
CA VAL A 195 2.52 -3.25 8.60
C VAL A 195 2.11 -3.80 9.95
N ILE A 196 1.78 -2.91 10.87
CA ILE A 196 1.13 -3.21 12.14
C ILE A 196 -0.28 -2.65 12.03
N ALA A 197 -1.31 -3.46 12.33
CA ALA A 197 -2.68 -3.02 12.27
C ALA A 197 -3.48 -3.49 13.48
N GLU A 198 -4.15 -2.56 14.12
CA GLU A 198 -5.04 -2.81 15.25
C GLU A 198 -6.44 -2.32 14.92
N ALA A 199 -7.48 -3.13 15.19
CA ALA A 199 -8.85 -2.75 14.86
C ALA A 199 -9.91 -3.58 15.62
N PRO A 200 -11.09 -3.01 15.91
CA PRO A 200 -12.19 -3.76 16.50
C PRO A 200 -12.81 -4.77 15.53
N TYR A 201 -12.74 -4.56 14.20
CA TYR A 201 -13.36 -5.49 13.26
C TYR A 201 -12.32 -6.23 12.41
N ALA A 202 -11.60 -5.57 11.51
CA ALA A 202 -10.60 -6.26 10.71
C ALA A 202 -9.30 -5.43 10.55
N GLY A 203 -8.17 -6.12 10.65
CA GLY A 203 -6.87 -5.50 10.38
C GLY A 203 -6.72 -5.16 8.89
N LEU A 204 -6.98 -6.14 8.03
CA LEU A 204 -7.02 -5.98 6.58
C LEU A 204 -8.36 -6.44 6.04
N HIS A 205 -9.05 -5.59 5.29
CA HIS A 205 -10.31 -5.89 4.62
C HIS A 205 -10.23 -5.53 3.14
N ALA A 206 -10.54 -6.46 2.25
CA ALA A 206 -10.52 -6.21 0.80
C ALA A 206 -11.34 -7.24 0.01
N LYS A 207 -11.45 -7.05 -1.32
CA LYS A 207 -11.97 -8.12 -2.19
C LYS A 207 -10.98 -9.28 -2.31
N THR A 208 -9.69 -8.97 -2.46
CA THR A 208 -8.59 -9.94 -2.41
C THR A 208 -7.44 -9.34 -1.63
N VAL A 209 -6.65 -10.17 -0.98
CA VAL A 209 -5.44 -9.74 -0.27
C VAL A 209 -4.24 -10.52 -0.78
N GLN A 210 -3.26 -9.81 -1.31
CA GLN A 210 -2.01 -10.38 -1.76
C GLN A 210 -0.84 -9.78 -0.98
N MET A 211 -0.01 -10.64 -0.40
CA MET A 211 1.16 -10.25 0.37
C MET A 211 2.42 -10.90 -0.22
N ASN A 212 3.47 -10.12 -0.42
CA ASN A 212 4.73 -10.63 -0.95
C ASN A 212 5.93 -9.97 -0.27
N LYS A 213 6.77 -10.76 0.35
CA LYS A 213 7.96 -10.30 1.10
C LYS A 213 7.62 -9.21 2.12
N ALA A 214 6.47 -9.35 2.78
CA ALA A 214 5.95 -8.40 3.75
C ALA A 214 6.13 -8.93 5.19
N THR A 215 6.04 -8.02 6.15
CA THR A 215 5.93 -8.36 7.57
C THR A 215 4.66 -7.74 8.11
N LEU A 216 3.78 -8.55 8.66
CA LEU A 216 2.50 -8.10 9.19
C LEU A 216 2.32 -8.56 10.62
N ASP A 217 1.82 -7.65 11.45
CA ASP A 217 1.39 -7.89 12.83
C ASP A 217 -0.01 -7.30 12.99
N LEU A 218 -1.01 -8.17 13.15
CA LEU A 218 -2.42 -7.81 13.14
C LEU A 218 -3.06 -8.20 14.48
N SER A 219 -3.57 -7.22 15.22
CA SER A 219 -4.27 -7.42 16.48
C SER A 219 -5.70 -6.91 16.37
N CYS A 220 -6.69 -7.82 16.34
CA CYS A 220 -8.05 -7.47 15.97
C CYS A 220 -9.09 -8.20 16.82
N TYR A 221 -10.23 -7.54 17.06
CA TYR A 221 -11.30 -8.16 17.85
C TYR A 221 -12.05 -9.22 17.07
N THR A 222 -12.20 -9.06 15.75
CA THR A 222 -13.00 -10.01 14.95
C THR A 222 -12.13 -10.75 13.94
N TYR A 223 -11.53 -10.07 12.96
CA TYR A 223 -10.79 -10.70 11.89
C TYR A 223 -9.39 -10.10 11.77
N GLY A 224 -8.36 -10.92 11.64
CA GLY A 224 -7.04 -10.43 11.21
C GLY A 224 -7.08 -9.99 9.75
N ILE A 225 -7.48 -10.90 8.85
CA ILE A 225 -7.65 -10.64 7.42
C ILE A 225 -9.05 -11.09 6.99
N LEU A 226 -9.80 -10.19 6.35
CA LEU A 226 -11.09 -10.45 5.74
C LEU A 226 -11.04 -10.19 4.23
N ALA A 227 -11.08 -11.26 3.43
CA ALA A 227 -11.18 -11.17 1.98
C ALA A 227 -12.56 -11.63 1.51
N LYS A 228 -13.40 -10.69 1.03
CA LYS A 228 -14.79 -10.98 0.70
C LYS A 228 -15.19 -10.41 -0.65
N SER A 229 -15.71 -11.26 -1.53
CA SER A 229 -16.22 -10.86 -2.83
C SER A 229 -17.42 -11.72 -3.24
N LYS A 230 -18.35 -11.10 -3.98
CA LYS A 230 -19.45 -11.83 -4.67
C LYS A 230 -18.98 -12.42 -6.01
N LYS A 231 -17.80 -12.00 -6.51
CA LYS A 231 -17.23 -12.48 -7.76
C LYS A 231 -16.44 -13.77 -7.50
N PRO A 232 -16.71 -14.87 -8.23
CA PRO A 232 -16.07 -16.16 -7.98
C PRO A 232 -14.54 -16.14 -8.12
N GLU A 233 -14.00 -15.26 -8.98
CA GLU A 233 -12.58 -15.11 -9.22
C GLU A 233 -11.85 -14.23 -8.17
N LYS A 234 -12.58 -13.72 -7.20
CA LYS A 234 -12.09 -12.87 -6.11
C LYS A 234 -12.35 -13.51 -4.76
N GLY A 235 -12.05 -12.80 -3.69
CA GLY A 235 -12.28 -13.25 -2.32
C GLY A 235 -11.18 -14.16 -1.78
N TRP A 236 -10.02 -14.22 -2.46
CA TRP A 236 -8.89 -15.03 -2.07
C TRP A 236 -7.83 -14.24 -1.28
N VAL A 237 -7.04 -14.98 -0.51
CA VAL A 237 -5.85 -14.50 0.20
C VAL A 237 -4.64 -15.29 -0.26
N GLU A 238 -3.57 -14.61 -0.60
CA GLU A 238 -2.29 -15.19 -0.96
C GLU A 238 -1.15 -14.48 -0.23
N ALA A 239 -0.28 -15.25 0.41
CA ALA A 239 0.96 -14.76 1.00
C ALA A 239 2.15 -15.51 0.42
N ASP A 240 3.20 -14.80 0.04
CA ASP A 240 4.46 -15.38 -0.44
C ASP A 240 5.64 -14.70 0.24
N ALA A 241 6.57 -15.48 0.78
CA ALA A 241 7.74 -15.01 1.50
C ALA A 241 7.41 -13.96 2.59
N THR A 242 6.28 -14.14 3.28
CA THR A 242 5.68 -13.18 4.22
C THR A 242 5.79 -13.68 5.65
N SER A 243 6.15 -12.78 6.59
CA SER A 243 6.00 -13.01 8.02
C SER A 243 4.64 -12.45 8.45
N LEU A 244 3.79 -13.29 9.02
CA LEU A 244 2.42 -12.94 9.37
C LEU A 244 2.14 -13.40 10.80
N VAL A 245 1.93 -12.44 11.68
CA VAL A 245 1.46 -12.67 13.05
C VAL A 245 0.04 -12.10 13.13
N ILE A 246 -0.91 -12.90 13.60
CA ILE A 246 -2.30 -12.50 13.76
C ILE A 246 -2.77 -12.91 15.15
N GLU A 247 -3.32 -11.95 15.87
CA GLU A 247 -4.13 -12.14 17.04
C GLU A 247 -5.54 -11.62 16.74
N ALA A 248 -6.53 -12.52 16.73
CA ALA A 248 -7.91 -12.17 16.40
C ALA A 248 -8.90 -12.93 17.27
N GLY A 249 -10.03 -12.31 17.59
CA GLY A 249 -11.04 -12.96 18.43
C GLY A 249 -11.73 -14.10 17.68
N LEU A 250 -12.37 -13.81 16.53
CA LEU A 250 -13.20 -14.79 15.82
C LEU A 250 -12.39 -15.59 14.79
N ALA A 251 -11.80 -14.93 13.79
CA ALA A 251 -11.01 -15.65 12.79
C ALA A 251 -9.74 -14.90 12.40
N GLY A 252 -8.63 -15.64 12.33
CA GLY A 252 -7.36 -15.09 11.87
C GLY A 252 -7.43 -14.65 10.41
N ILE A 253 -7.79 -15.57 9.51
CA ILE A 253 -7.99 -15.28 8.08
C ILE A 253 -9.35 -15.80 7.67
N LYS A 254 -10.23 -14.91 7.21
CA LYS A 254 -11.52 -15.25 6.61
C LYS A 254 -11.54 -14.88 5.13
N THR A 255 -11.89 -15.85 4.27
CA THR A 255 -11.91 -15.66 2.82
C THR A 255 -13.16 -16.30 2.20
N SER A 256 -13.79 -15.60 1.25
CA SER A 256 -14.87 -16.14 0.44
C SER A 256 -14.40 -16.91 -0.81
N GLY A 257 -13.11 -16.98 -1.05
CA GLY A 257 -12.43 -17.73 -2.10
C GLY A 257 -11.28 -18.55 -1.53
N ASP A 258 -10.23 -18.72 -2.30
CA ASP A 258 -9.07 -19.57 -1.95
C ASP A 258 -8.15 -18.93 -0.92
N LEU A 259 -7.46 -19.75 -0.15
CA LEU A 259 -6.36 -19.39 0.73
C LEU A 259 -5.08 -20.11 0.29
N ARG A 260 -4.01 -19.33 -0.01
CA ARG A 260 -2.71 -19.84 -0.46
C ARG A 260 -1.59 -19.33 0.44
N LEU A 261 -0.99 -20.26 1.19
CA LEU A 261 0.14 -19.99 2.09
C LEU A 261 1.27 -20.98 1.77
N PRO A 262 2.14 -20.71 0.77
CA PRO A 262 3.28 -21.58 0.46
C PRO A 262 4.31 -21.60 1.59
N GLN A 263 5.22 -22.58 1.55
CA GLN A 263 6.23 -22.87 2.59
C GLN A 263 7.16 -21.70 2.96
N SER A 264 7.31 -20.73 2.05
CA SER A 264 8.17 -19.57 2.27
C SER A 264 7.65 -18.58 3.33
N ASN A 265 6.47 -18.84 3.90
CA ASN A 265 5.85 -17.97 4.88
C ASN A 265 6.17 -18.40 6.31
N MET A 266 6.34 -17.40 7.20
CA MET A 266 6.25 -17.58 8.64
C MET A 266 4.86 -17.10 9.10
N VAL A 267 4.01 -18.01 9.53
CA VAL A 267 2.63 -17.70 9.91
C VAL A 267 2.37 -18.15 11.33
N GLN A 268 1.92 -17.22 12.15
CA GLN A 268 1.44 -17.46 13.51
C GLN A 268 0.06 -16.83 13.66
N ILE A 269 -0.95 -17.62 13.99
CA ILE A 269 -2.33 -17.13 14.17
C ILE A 269 -2.85 -17.64 15.50
N GLN A 270 -3.38 -16.70 16.29
CA GLN A 270 -4.11 -16.97 17.53
C GLN A 270 -5.53 -16.42 17.37
N SER A 271 -6.52 -17.31 17.37
CA SER A 271 -7.95 -16.95 17.22
C SER A 271 -8.83 -18.17 17.50
N GLU A 272 -10.15 -17.98 17.67
CA GLU A 272 -11.10 -19.11 17.78
C GLU A 272 -11.07 -20.00 16.53
N THR A 273 -11.02 -19.38 15.35
CA THR A 273 -10.91 -20.07 14.06
C THR A 273 -9.67 -19.52 13.32
N PRO A 274 -8.54 -20.23 13.29
CA PRO A 274 -7.33 -19.72 12.61
C PRO A 274 -7.58 -19.37 11.15
N THR A 275 -8.35 -20.19 10.42
CA THR A 275 -8.71 -19.94 9.02
C THR A 275 -10.15 -20.37 8.74
N ASP A 276 -10.94 -19.48 8.16
CA ASP A 276 -12.28 -19.72 7.64
C ASP A 276 -12.28 -19.45 6.12
N CYS A 277 -12.08 -20.53 5.35
CA CYS A 277 -11.88 -20.47 3.90
C CYS A 277 -13.04 -21.17 3.20
N ALA A 278 -13.80 -20.43 2.38
CA ALA A 278 -14.91 -21.00 1.62
C ALA A 278 -14.47 -21.70 0.32
N GLY A 279 -13.28 -21.41 -0.19
CA GLY A 279 -12.67 -22.03 -1.37
C GLY A 279 -11.65 -23.11 -1.03
N THR A 280 -10.65 -23.27 -1.90
CA THR A 280 -9.57 -24.23 -1.71
C THR A 280 -8.50 -23.68 -0.79
N MET A 281 -8.08 -24.46 0.19
CA MET A 281 -6.96 -24.12 1.06
C MET A 281 -5.71 -24.86 0.60
N GLN A 282 -4.67 -24.10 0.21
CA GLN A 282 -3.35 -24.60 -0.16
C GLN A 282 -2.31 -24.08 0.84
N VAL A 283 -2.03 -24.88 1.86
CA VAL A 283 -1.04 -24.60 2.89
C VAL A 283 0.03 -25.70 2.81
N GLU A 284 1.21 -25.39 2.27
CA GLU A 284 2.23 -26.42 1.98
C GLU A 284 2.90 -27.02 3.23
N LYS A 285 2.80 -26.33 4.38
CA LYS A 285 3.23 -26.87 5.67
C LYS A 285 2.27 -26.35 6.72
N MET A 286 1.36 -27.23 7.18
CA MET A 286 0.50 -26.87 8.30
C MET A 286 1.34 -26.62 9.55
N PRO A 287 1.36 -25.42 10.10
CA PRO A 287 1.95 -25.17 11.41
C PRO A 287 1.25 -26.03 12.47
N ALA A 288 1.95 -26.34 13.56
CA ALA A 288 1.42 -27.23 14.60
C ALA A 288 0.07 -26.80 15.21
N TRP A 289 -0.26 -25.50 15.15
CA TRP A 289 -1.52 -24.94 15.64
C TRP A 289 -2.73 -25.17 14.69
N MET A 290 -2.49 -25.55 13.42
CA MET A 290 -3.56 -25.98 12.49
C MET A 290 -3.86 -27.49 12.55
N GLN A 291 -3.12 -28.25 13.36
CA GLN A 291 -3.20 -29.72 13.37
C GLN A 291 -4.14 -30.27 14.47
N ASN A 292 -4.80 -29.40 15.23
CA ASN A 292 -5.76 -29.78 16.29
C ASN A 292 -7.20 -29.48 15.91
#